data_fe44d1380548865552b37bdcc83bb1ea
#
_entry.id   fe44d1380548865552b37bdcc83bb1ea
#
_cell.length_a   1.000
_cell.length_b   1.000
_cell.length_c   1.000
_cell.angle_alpha   90.00
_cell.angle_beta   90.00
_cell.angle_gamma   90.00
#
_symmetry.space_group_name_H-M   'P 1'
#
loop_
_entity.id
_entity.type
_entity.pdbx_description
1 polymer ?
#
loop_
_entity_poly.entity_id
_entity_poly.type
_entity_poly.pdbx_seq_one_letter_code
_entity_poly.pdbx_strand_id
1 'polypeptide(L)'
;MKSEHFKTELITNVSHDIKTPLTSIINYVDLMKKEKVDNKTVQEYITVLDRQSARLKKLIEDLMEASKASTGNIKVELEAMDATVMLTQVVGEFEERAKKNQLDIVVDSPEPPVKIMADGRHLWRVIDNLMSNICKYAMPGTRVYISLEKFNGMVIMTFRNISKSQLNISSEELMERFVRGDSSRNTEGSGLGLSIAQSLTGLMNGNFAIQIDGDLFKAILSFEEVF
;
A
#
# COMPACT_ATOMS: atom_id res chain seq x y z
N MET A 1 15.52 -4.84 -21.96
CA MET A 1 16.46 -5.29 -20.90
C MET A 1 17.51 -4.23 -20.52
N LYS A 2 18.45 -3.79 -21.38
CA LYS A 2 19.47 -2.78 -20.97
C LYS A 2 18.87 -1.42 -20.51
N SER A 3 17.81 -0.94 -21.15
CA SER A 3 17.16 0.34 -20.80
C SER A 3 16.43 0.32 -19.45
N GLU A 4 15.84 -0.82 -19.08
CA GLU A 4 15.13 -0.96 -17.80
C GLU A 4 16.10 -1.11 -16.62
N HIS A 5 17.17 -1.88 -16.79
CA HIS A 5 18.25 -1.95 -15.79
C HIS A 5 18.89 -0.59 -15.54
N PHE A 6 19.16 0.19 -16.58
CA PHE A 6 19.71 1.52 -16.45
C PHE A 6 18.75 2.49 -15.72
N LYS A 7 17.45 2.44 -16.04
CA LYS A 7 16.43 3.24 -15.32
C LYS A 7 16.36 2.88 -13.83
N THR A 8 16.46 1.60 -13.50
CA THR A 8 16.42 1.13 -12.12
C THR A 8 17.65 1.54 -11.32
N GLU A 9 18.83 1.38 -11.92
CA GLU A 9 20.08 1.80 -11.30
C GLU A 9 20.11 3.31 -11.06
N LEU A 10 19.64 4.10 -12.03
CA LEU A 10 19.49 5.54 -11.91
C LEU A 10 18.52 5.91 -10.78
N ILE A 11 17.34 5.29 -10.72
CA ILE A 11 16.35 5.53 -9.66
C ILE A 11 16.92 5.15 -8.29
N THR A 12 17.64 4.04 -8.20
CA THR A 12 18.23 3.59 -6.93
C THR A 12 19.31 4.56 -6.44
N ASN A 13 20.20 4.99 -7.32
CA ASN A 13 21.28 5.92 -6.99
C ASN A 13 20.73 7.30 -6.61
N VAL A 14 19.83 7.86 -7.42
CA VAL A 14 19.18 9.15 -7.14
C VAL A 14 18.38 9.09 -5.83
N SER A 15 17.68 7.99 -5.57
CA SER A 15 16.93 7.83 -4.31
C SER A 15 17.84 7.77 -3.09
N HIS A 16 19.00 7.10 -3.20
CA HIS A 16 20.00 7.09 -2.14
C HIS A 16 20.55 8.50 -1.87
N ASP A 17 20.86 9.24 -2.92
CA ASP A 17 21.42 10.59 -2.81
C ASP A 17 20.40 11.61 -2.27
N ILE A 18 19.11 11.37 -2.47
CA ILE A 18 18.03 12.16 -1.85
C ILE A 18 17.77 11.74 -0.40
N LYS A 19 17.92 10.46 -0.05
CA LYS A 19 17.67 9.95 1.31
C LYS A 19 18.57 10.60 2.36
N THR A 20 19.82 10.86 2.02
CA THR A 20 20.81 11.46 2.95
C THR A 20 20.42 12.88 3.38
N PRO A 21 20.21 13.87 2.48
CA PRO A 21 19.78 15.20 2.87
C PRO A 21 18.39 15.20 3.52
N LEU A 22 17.49 14.32 3.09
CA LEU A 22 16.17 14.20 3.71
C LEU A 22 16.25 13.70 5.15
N THR A 23 17.13 12.74 5.45
CA THR A 23 17.37 12.29 6.82
C THR A 23 17.87 13.44 7.69
N SER A 24 18.73 14.30 7.17
CA SER A 24 19.18 15.50 7.88
C SER A 24 18.02 16.48 8.15
N ILE A 25 17.15 16.73 7.17
CA ILE A 25 15.97 17.58 7.35
C ILE A 25 15.06 17.02 8.47
N ILE A 26 14.77 15.72 8.45
CA ILE A 26 13.95 15.06 9.47
C ILE A 26 14.57 15.22 10.86
N ASN A 27 15.88 14.98 10.99
CA ASN A 27 16.57 15.12 12.26
C ASN A 27 16.52 16.56 12.80
N TYR A 28 16.68 17.58 11.94
CA TYR A 28 16.57 18.99 12.37
C TYR A 28 15.13 19.34 12.74
N VAL A 29 14.12 18.84 12.03
CA VAL A 29 12.72 19.02 12.39
C VAL A 29 12.42 18.38 13.77
N ASP A 30 12.94 17.19 14.03
CA ASP A 30 12.79 16.52 15.32
C ASP A 30 13.50 17.28 16.47
N LEU A 31 14.65 17.89 16.19
CA LEU A 31 15.34 18.75 17.16
C LEU A 31 14.50 20.00 17.43
N MET A 32 13.99 20.69 16.41
CA MET A 32 13.12 21.87 16.58
C MET A 32 11.83 21.55 17.35
N LYS A 33 11.27 20.34 17.17
CA LYS A 33 10.08 19.89 17.95
C LYS A 33 10.38 19.73 19.45
N LYS A 34 11.64 19.41 19.81
CA LYS A 34 12.07 19.29 21.20
C LYS A 34 12.35 20.63 21.87
N GLU A 35 12.63 21.65 21.08
CA GLU A 35 12.83 23.01 21.61
C GLU A 35 11.49 23.61 22.06
N LYS A 36 11.50 24.29 23.22
CA LYS A 36 10.33 25.03 23.71
C LYS A 36 10.21 26.35 22.97
N VAL A 37 9.57 26.33 21.81
CA VAL A 37 9.31 27.53 21.01
C VAL A 37 7.98 28.13 21.43
N ASP A 38 7.96 29.30 22.08
CA ASP A 38 6.74 29.98 22.52
C ASP A 38 5.95 30.67 21.38
N ASN A 39 6.46 30.61 20.15
CA ASN A 39 5.80 31.21 19.00
C ASN A 39 4.91 30.20 18.29
N LYS A 40 3.58 30.40 18.37
CA LYS A 40 2.57 29.53 17.77
C LYS A 40 2.74 29.35 16.25
N THR A 41 3.09 30.41 15.54
CA THR A 41 3.31 30.37 14.09
C THR A 41 4.52 29.49 13.74
N VAL A 42 5.59 29.55 14.55
CA VAL A 42 6.77 28.69 14.35
C VAL A 42 6.41 27.22 14.63
N GLN A 43 5.60 26.94 15.64
CA GLN A 43 5.12 25.57 15.91
C GLN A 43 4.29 25.02 14.73
N GLU A 44 3.44 25.85 14.13
CA GLU A 44 2.68 25.50 12.93
C GLU A 44 3.62 25.18 11.74
N TYR A 45 4.68 25.97 11.52
CA TYR A 45 5.68 25.71 10.49
C TYR A 45 6.44 24.40 10.73
N ILE A 46 6.85 24.13 11.96
CA ILE A 46 7.51 22.87 12.32
C ILE A 46 6.59 21.67 12.05
N THR A 47 5.31 21.76 12.40
CA THR A 47 4.31 20.73 12.13
C THR A 47 4.14 20.47 10.63
N VAL A 48 4.13 21.51 9.82
CA VAL A 48 4.07 21.38 8.34
C VAL A 48 5.33 20.72 7.80
N LEU A 49 6.51 21.15 8.26
CA LEU A 49 7.79 20.57 7.83
C LEU A 49 7.90 19.10 8.19
N ASP A 50 7.51 18.72 9.41
CA ASP A 50 7.46 17.33 9.88
C ASP A 50 6.62 16.46 8.94
N ARG A 51 5.39 16.89 8.69
CA ARG A 51 4.47 16.19 7.78
C ARG A 51 5.03 16.07 6.36
N GLN A 52 5.60 17.13 5.80
CA GLN A 52 6.13 17.12 4.44
C GLN A 52 7.40 16.27 4.31
N SER A 53 8.27 16.30 5.32
CA SER A 53 9.47 15.47 5.37
C SER A 53 9.13 13.97 5.44
N ALA A 54 8.18 13.60 6.31
CA ALA A 54 7.69 12.24 6.44
C ALA A 54 7.04 11.76 5.12
N ARG A 55 6.26 12.63 4.46
CA ARG A 55 5.68 12.35 3.16
C ARG A 55 6.74 12.10 2.08
N LEU A 56 7.76 12.95 2.00
CA LEU A 56 8.84 12.81 1.02
C LEU A 56 9.63 11.54 1.26
N LYS A 57 9.92 11.20 2.52
CA LYS A 57 10.56 9.93 2.89
C LYS A 57 9.78 8.75 2.35
N LYS A 58 8.46 8.70 2.59
CA LYS A 58 7.60 7.62 2.09
C LYS A 58 7.59 7.53 0.56
N LEU A 59 7.54 8.67 -0.15
CA LEU A 59 7.57 8.69 -1.61
C LEU A 59 8.87 8.07 -2.17
N ILE A 60 10.00 8.36 -1.55
CA ILE A 60 11.31 7.81 -1.95
C ILE A 60 11.37 6.31 -1.65
N GLU A 61 10.89 5.88 -0.49
CA GLU A 61 10.82 4.46 -0.12
C GLU A 61 9.93 3.67 -1.09
N ASP A 62 8.73 4.18 -1.39
CA ASP A 62 7.81 3.58 -2.37
C ASP A 62 8.44 3.51 -3.77
N LEU A 63 9.15 4.56 -4.20
CA LEU A 63 9.84 4.59 -5.49
C LEU A 63 10.97 3.56 -5.58
N MET A 64 11.77 3.42 -4.52
CA MET A 64 12.84 2.42 -4.44
C MET A 64 12.26 1.00 -4.46
N GLU A 65 11.19 0.77 -3.70
CA GLU A 65 10.51 -0.54 -3.65
C GLU A 65 9.92 -0.90 -5.03
N ALA A 66 9.20 0.02 -5.66
CA ALA A 66 8.65 -0.18 -7.01
C ALA A 66 9.74 -0.45 -8.06
N SER A 67 10.88 0.24 -7.95
CA SER A 67 12.03 0.03 -8.83
C SER A 67 12.65 -1.36 -8.65
N LYS A 68 12.91 -1.78 -7.40
CA LYS A 68 13.44 -3.11 -7.07
C LYS A 68 12.47 -4.23 -7.45
N ALA A 69 11.18 -4.04 -7.19
CA ALA A 69 10.15 -5.03 -7.50
C ALA A 69 10.04 -5.28 -9.02
N SER A 70 10.15 -4.22 -9.83
CA SER A 70 10.07 -4.33 -11.29
C SER A 70 11.26 -5.04 -11.94
N THR A 71 12.40 -5.06 -11.28
CA THR A 71 13.62 -5.73 -11.79
C THR A 71 13.86 -7.10 -11.18
N GLY A 72 12.97 -7.58 -10.31
CA GLY A 72 13.15 -8.84 -9.60
C GLY A 72 14.27 -8.81 -8.54
N ASN A 73 14.79 -7.62 -8.21
CA ASN A 73 15.88 -7.44 -7.23
C ASN A 73 15.36 -7.38 -5.77
N ILE A 74 14.17 -7.91 -5.51
CA ILE A 74 13.66 -8.12 -4.15
C ILE A 74 13.90 -9.58 -3.78
N LYS A 75 14.58 -9.81 -2.65
CA LYS A 75 14.70 -11.15 -2.07
C LYS A 75 13.36 -11.53 -1.46
N VAL A 76 12.77 -12.62 -1.92
CA VAL A 76 11.52 -13.20 -1.40
C VAL A 76 11.85 -14.52 -0.72
N GLU A 77 11.41 -14.67 0.52
CA GLU A 77 11.56 -15.88 1.32
C GLU A 77 10.18 -16.52 1.48
N LEU A 78 9.84 -17.46 0.59
CA LEU A 78 8.55 -18.15 0.60
C LEU A 78 8.50 -19.17 1.73
N GLU A 79 7.51 -19.06 2.61
CA GLU A 79 7.22 -19.97 3.69
C GLU A 79 5.72 -20.30 3.71
N ALA A 80 5.38 -21.51 4.19
CA ALA A 80 3.98 -21.86 4.43
C ALA A 80 3.45 -21.04 5.58
N MET A 81 2.46 -20.17 5.32
CA MET A 81 1.90 -19.30 6.31
C MET A 81 0.38 -19.33 6.33
N ASP A 82 -0.21 -19.05 7.48
CA ASP A 82 -1.64 -18.95 7.66
C ASP A 82 -2.15 -17.59 7.14
N ALA A 83 -2.87 -17.62 6.03
CA ALA A 83 -3.42 -16.44 5.39
C ALA A 83 -4.55 -15.79 6.22
N THR A 84 -5.29 -16.60 6.98
CA THR A 84 -6.37 -16.11 7.86
C THR A 84 -5.80 -15.30 9.01
N VAL A 85 -4.74 -15.79 9.64
CA VAL A 85 -4.05 -15.08 10.74
C VAL A 85 -3.45 -13.77 10.23
N MET A 86 -2.74 -13.81 9.10
CA MET A 86 -2.14 -12.61 8.50
C MET A 86 -3.20 -11.54 8.20
N LEU A 87 -4.30 -11.93 7.57
CA LEU A 87 -5.39 -11.01 7.23
C LEU A 87 -6.00 -10.38 8.50
N THR A 88 -6.27 -11.20 9.52
CA THR A 88 -6.85 -10.74 10.79
C THR A 88 -5.92 -9.74 11.50
N GLN A 89 -4.61 -9.99 11.52
CA GLN A 89 -3.65 -9.10 12.14
C GLN A 89 -3.60 -7.74 11.43
N VAL A 90 -3.46 -7.73 10.10
CA VAL A 90 -3.38 -6.48 9.35
C VAL A 90 -4.68 -5.69 9.45
N VAL A 91 -5.83 -6.35 9.33
CA VAL A 91 -7.13 -5.67 9.48
C VAL A 91 -7.28 -5.05 10.86
N GLY A 92 -6.87 -5.77 11.92
CA GLY A 92 -6.89 -5.25 13.29
C GLY A 92 -6.11 -3.94 13.46
N GLU A 93 -4.93 -3.81 12.80
CA GLU A 93 -4.14 -2.57 12.82
C GLU A 93 -4.84 -1.39 12.14
N PHE A 94 -5.76 -1.67 11.22
CA PHE A 94 -6.50 -0.63 10.49
C PHE A 94 -7.83 -0.24 11.11
N GLU A 95 -8.32 -0.93 12.15
CA GLU A 95 -9.65 -0.67 12.75
C GLU A 95 -9.83 0.79 13.19
N GLU A 96 -8.89 1.34 13.96
CA GLU A 96 -8.98 2.73 14.41
C GLU A 96 -8.99 3.72 13.25
N ARG A 97 -8.16 3.46 12.24
CA ARG A 97 -8.05 4.31 11.07
C ARG A 97 -9.31 4.22 10.20
N ALA A 98 -9.90 3.04 10.06
CA ALA A 98 -11.17 2.85 9.39
C ALA A 98 -12.30 3.59 10.12
N LYS A 99 -12.39 3.44 11.45
CA LYS A 99 -13.38 4.17 12.29
C LYS A 99 -13.25 5.69 12.16
N LYS A 100 -12.01 6.24 12.15
CA LYS A 100 -11.78 7.68 11.91
C LYS A 100 -12.28 8.15 10.54
N ASN A 101 -12.26 7.27 9.54
CA ASN A 101 -12.79 7.55 8.20
C ASN A 101 -14.26 7.11 8.03
N GLN A 102 -14.95 6.77 9.13
CA GLN A 102 -16.35 6.31 9.14
C GLN A 102 -16.58 5.08 8.26
N LEU A 103 -15.63 4.15 8.25
CA LEU A 103 -15.70 2.89 7.53
C LEU A 103 -15.96 1.75 8.50
N ASP A 104 -16.85 0.83 8.11
CA ASP A 104 -17.14 -0.40 8.83
C ASP A 104 -16.51 -1.59 8.08
N ILE A 105 -15.54 -2.27 8.71
CA ILE A 105 -14.84 -3.39 8.09
C ILE A 105 -15.58 -4.68 8.42
N VAL A 106 -15.97 -5.42 7.38
CA VAL A 106 -16.60 -6.74 7.46
C VAL A 106 -15.65 -7.77 6.88
N VAL A 107 -15.18 -8.70 7.71
CA VAL A 107 -14.27 -9.78 7.29
C VAL A 107 -15.03 -11.09 7.23
N ASP A 108 -14.89 -11.81 6.13
CA ASP A 108 -15.38 -13.17 5.93
C ASP A 108 -14.18 -14.08 5.60
N SER A 109 -14.00 -15.12 6.39
CA SER A 109 -12.87 -16.06 6.24
C SER A 109 -13.34 -17.50 6.47
N PRO A 110 -12.75 -18.49 5.75
CA PRO A 110 -13.17 -19.88 5.86
C PRO A 110 -12.69 -20.51 7.17
N GLU A 111 -13.45 -21.49 7.61
CA GLU A 111 -13.05 -22.44 8.65
C GLU A 111 -12.91 -23.84 8.02
N PRO A 112 -11.80 -24.57 8.23
CA PRO A 112 -10.59 -24.20 8.97
C PRO A 112 -9.73 -23.12 8.25
N PRO A 113 -8.75 -22.51 8.97
CA PRO A 113 -7.80 -21.56 8.41
C PRO A 113 -7.06 -22.11 7.18
N VAL A 114 -6.66 -21.21 6.28
CA VAL A 114 -6.03 -21.57 5.00
C VAL A 114 -4.57 -21.17 4.97
N LYS A 115 -3.73 -22.02 4.36
CA LYS A 115 -2.29 -21.75 4.20
C LYS A 115 -1.94 -21.47 2.74
N ILE A 116 -0.96 -20.60 2.56
CA ILE A 116 -0.36 -20.23 1.27
C ILE A 116 1.15 -20.21 1.38
N MET A 117 1.86 -20.31 0.26
CA MET A 117 3.30 -20.03 0.18
C MET A 117 3.49 -18.54 -0.08
N ALA A 118 3.99 -17.78 0.91
CA ALA A 118 4.24 -16.36 0.75
C ALA A 118 5.39 -15.90 1.65
N ASP A 119 5.96 -14.72 1.37
CA ASP A 119 6.81 -13.98 2.29
C ASP A 119 5.93 -13.08 3.15
N GLY A 120 5.89 -13.33 4.46
CA GLY A 120 5.00 -12.63 5.38
C GLY A 120 5.18 -11.11 5.38
N ARG A 121 6.41 -10.62 5.22
CA ARG A 121 6.71 -9.16 5.16
C ARG A 121 6.13 -8.54 3.89
N HIS A 122 6.28 -9.22 2.76
CA HIS A 122 5.80 -8.73 1.48
C HIS A 122 4.28 -8.86 1.37
N LEU A 123 3.68 -9.93 1.85
CA LEU A 123 2.23 -10.06 1.90
C LEU A 123 1.59 -9.00 2.83
N TRP A 124 2.18 -8.78 4.00
CA TRP A 124 1.75 -7.68 4.89
C TRP A 124 1.79 -6.34 4.16
N ARG A 125 2.87 -6.05 3.43
CA ARG A 125 3.03 -4.82 2.65
C ARG A 125 1.98 -4.67 1.54
N VAL A 126 1.62 -5.77 0.88
CA VAL A 126 0.54 -5.79 -0.12
C VAL A 126 -0.79 -5.40 0.52
N ILE A 127 -1.16 -6.05 1.64
CA ILE A 127 -2.41 -5.78 2.34
C ILE A 127 -2.41 -4.35 2.93
N ASP A 128 -1.29 -3.88 3.50
CA ASP A 128 -1.13 -2.49 3.99
C ASP A 128 -1.40 -1.46 2.88
N ASN A 129 -0.87 -1.67 1.68
CA ASN A 129 -1.12 -0.81 0.54
C ASN A 129 -2.60 -0.77 0.17
N LEU A 130 -3.29 -1.92 0.16
CA LEU A 130 -4.72 -2.00 -0.13
C LEU A 130 -5.55 -1.32 0.97
N MET A 131 -5.31 -1.62 2.23
CA MET A 131 -6.02 -1.03 3.36
C MET A 131 -5.78 0.48 3.47
N SER A 132 -4.54 0.92 3.21
CA SER A 132 -4.21 2.35 3.14
C SER A 132 -4.98 3.07 2.03
N ASN A 133 -5.15 2.45 0.86
CA ASN A 133 -5.95 2.98 -0.25
C ASN A 133 -7.44 3.02 0.13
N ILE A 134 -7.97 1.96 0.72
CA ILE A 134 -9.35 1.91 1.21
C ILE A 134 -9.62 3.06 2.18
N CYS A 135 -8.78 3.22 3.22
CA CYS A 135 -8.94 4.31 4.19
C CYS A 135 -8.87 5.71 3.58
N LYS A 136 -8.21 5.88 2.43
CA LYS A 136 -8.09 7.17 1.75
C LYS A 136 -9.22 7.46 0.78
N TYR A 137 -9.68 6.43 0.06
CA TYR A 137 -10.52 6.60 -1.12
C TYR A 137 -11.93 6.03 -0.97
N ALA A 138 -12.20 5.22 0.05
CA ALA A 138 -13.55 4.72 0.29
C ALA A 138 -14.49 5.84 0.75
N MET A 139 -15.76 5.70 0.37
CA MET A 139 -16.83 6.62 0.74
C MET A 139 -17.13 6.50 2.26
N PRO A 140 -17.06 7.59 3.03
CA PRO A 140 -17.42 7.55 4.45
C PRO A 140 -18.85 7.07 4.68
N GLY A 141 -19.08 6.37 5.77
CA GLY A 141 -20.40 5.82 6.11
C GLY A 141 -20.73 4.51 5.35
N THR A 142 -19.75 3.92 4.66
CA THR A 142 -19.94 2.65 3.95
C THR A 142 -19.17 1.50 4.57
N ARG A 143 -19.49 0.27 4.12
CA ARG A 143 -18.78 -0.94 4.53
C ARG A 143 -17.63 -1.26 3.59
N VAL A 144 -16.57 -1.81 4.17
CA VAL A 144 -15.44 -2.43 3.46
C VAL A 144 -15.56 -3.93 3.66
N TYR A 145 -15.76 -4.67 2.58
CA TYR A 145 -15.85 -6.11 2.62
C TYR A 145 -14.52 -6.75 2.26
N ILE A 146 -14.02 -7.60 3.13
CA ILE A 146 -12.79 -8.36 2.93
C ILE A 146 -13.16 -9.82 3.05
N SER A 147 -12.96 -10.60 1.99
CA SER A 147 -13.20 -12.04 2.00
C SER A 147 -11.95 -12.83 1.71
N LEU A 148 -11.83 -13.98 2.36
CA LEU A 148 -10.84 -15.01 2.10
C LEU A 148 -11.59 -16.29 1.74
N GLU A 149 -11.36 -16.82 0.55
CA GLU A 149 -12.14 -17.95 0.02
C GLU A 149 -11.20 -19.00 -0.58
N LYS A 150 -11.61 -20.28 -0.49
CA LYS A 150 -10.98 -21.39 -1.23
C LYS A 150 -11.77 -21.68 -2.49
N PHE A 151 -11.09 -21.73 -3.61
CA PHE A 151 -11.70 -22.12 -4.87
C PHE A 151 -10.69 -22.83 -5.77
N ASN A 152 -10.98 -24.08 -6.14
CA ASN A 152 -10.17 -24.90 -7.07
C ASN A 152 -8.67 -24.96 -6.71
N GLY A 153 -8.33 -25.16 -5.44
CA GLY A 153 -6.94 -25.23 -4.98
C GLY A 153 -6.23 -23.87 -4.88
N MET A 154 -6.99 -22.81 -5.02
CA MET A 154 -6.52 -21.45 -4.83
C MET A 154 -7.12 -20.82 -3.58
N VAL A 155 -6.35 -20.00 -2.91
CA VAL A 155 -6.80 -19.09 -1.85
C VAL A 155 -6.95 -17.70 -2.45
N ILE A 156 -8.17 -17.15 -2.38
CA ILE A 156 -8.53 -15.87 -2.98
C ILE A 156 -8.86 -14.88 -1.86
N MET A 157 -8.11 -13.79 -1.79
CA MET A 157 -8.40 -12.65 -0.91
C MET A 157 -9.02 -11.53 -1.74
N THR A 158 -10.17 -11.05 -1.33
CA THR A 158 -10.88 -9.98 -2.03
C THR A 158 -11.13 -8.80 -1.10
N PHE A 159 -10.79 -7.60 -1.55
CA PHE A 159 -11.02 -6.33 -0.86
C PHE A 159 -11.99 -5.49 -1.69
N ARG A 160 -13.12 -5.09 -1.11
CA ARG A 160 -14.20 -4.36 -1.81
C ARG A 160 -14.59 -3.12 -1.02
N ASN A 161 -14.68 -1.98 -1.70
CA ASN A 161 -15.20 -0.75 -1.11
C ASN A 161 -15.88 0.13 -2.20
N ILE A 162 -16.77 0.99 -1.77
CA ILE A 162 -17.32 2.05 -2.62
C ILE A 162 -16.35 3.23 -2.59
N SER A 163 -15.98 3.75 -3.75
CA SER A 163 -15.14 4.94 -3.88
C SER A 163 -15.93 6.20 -3.54
N LYS A 164 -15.30 7.15 -2.85
CA LYS A 164 -15.88 8.47 -2.59
C LYS A 164 -15.92 9.38 -3.81
N SER A 165 -15.19 9.04 -4.84
CA SER A 165 -15.12 9.76 -6.10
C SER A 165 -15.41 8.80 -7.24
N GLN A 166 -16.05 9.31 -8.28
CA GLN A 166 -16.36 8.54 -9.47
C GLN A 166 -15.07 7.95 -10.09
N LEU A 167 -15.09 6.65 -10.37
CA LEU A 167 -13.96 5.93 -10.97
C LEU A 167 -14.12 5.92 -12.50
N ASN A 168 -13.75 7.03 -13.15
CA ASN A 168 -13.76 7.17 -14.61
C ASN A 168 -12.40 6.75 -15.22
N ILE A 169 -11.86 5.64 -14.76
CA ILE A 169 -10.54 5.13 -15.13
C ILE A 169 -10.64 3.62 -15.29
N SER A 170 -9.94 3.06 -16.27
CA SER A 170 -9.89 1.61 -16.43
C SER A 170 -9.02 0.95 -15.34
N SER A 171 -9.23 -0.35 -15.11
CA SER A 171 -8.39 -1.11 -14.17
C SER A 171 -6.93 -1.13 -14.60
N GLU A 172 -6.67 -1.19 -15.90
CA GLU A 172 -5.34 -1.18 -16.50
C GLU A 172 -4.63 0.16 -16.25
N GLU A 173 -5.30 1.27 -16.52
CA GLU A 173 -4.77 2.60 -16.26
C GLU A 173 -4.50 2.83 -14.76
N LEU A 174 -5.42 2.35 -13.87
CA LEU A 174 -5.25 2.50 -12.43
C LEU A 174 -4.03 1.70 -11.89
N MET A 175 -3.64 0.64 -12.61
CA MET A 175 -2.47 -0.19 -12.29
C MET A 175 -1.15 0.41 -12.80
N GLU A 176 -1.18 1.36 -13.71
CA GLU A 176 0.03 2.04 -14.17
C GLU A 176 0.69 2.82 -13.04
N ARG A 177 2.01 2.94 -13.11
CA ARG A 177 2.79 3.64 -12.09
C ARG A 177 2.52 5.13 -12.15
N PHE A 178 2.42 5.75 -10.96
CA PHE A 178 2.19 7.19 -10.79
C PHE A 178 0.82 7.67 -11.27
N VAL A 179 -0.08 6.77 -11.69
CA VAL A 179 -1.43 7.15 -12.05
C VAL A 179 -2.25 7.44 -10.80
N ARG A 180 -2.97 8.54 -10.85
CA ARG A 180 -3.96 8.93 -9.85
C ARG A 180 -5.22 9.34 -10.59
N GLY A 181 -6.36 8.88 -10.16
CA GLY A 181 -7.63 9.38 -10.68
C GLY A 181 -7.68 10.92 -10.57
N ASP A 182 -8.30 11.60 -11.53
CA ASP A 182 -8.29 13.06 -11.61
C ASP A 182 -8.70 13.78 -10.32
N SER A 183 -9.66 13.23 -9.58
CA SER A 183 -10.12 13.76 -8.28
C SER A 183 -9.12 13.52 -7.13
N SER A 184 -8.15 12.64 -7.29
CA SER A 184 -7.19 12.25 -6.23
C SER A 184 -5.85 13.00 -6.30
N ARG A 185 -5.67 13.93 -7.25
CA ARG A 185 -4.42 14.71 -7.41
C ARG A 185 -4.04 15.49 -6.17
N ASN A 186 -5.02 15.93 -5.38
CA ASN A 186 -4.83 16.68 -4.14
C ASN A 186 -4.75 15.79 -2.88
N THR A 187 -4.95 14.46 -2.99
CA THR A 187 -4.85 13.55 -1.85
C THR A 187 -3.41 13.07 -1.63
N GLU A 188 -3.05 12.79 -0.38
CA GLU A 188 -1.72 12.27 -0.03
C GLU A 188 -1.52 10.85 -0.60
N GLY A 189 -0.41 10.62 -1.33
CA GLY A 189 -0.04 9.30 -1.84
C GLY A 189 0.97 9.37 -2.97
N SER A 190 1.74 8.29 -3.20
CA SER A 190 2.74 8.18 -4.26
C SER A 190 2.14 7.83 -5.63
N GLY A 191 0.96 7.21 -5.65
CA GLY A 191 0.42 6.56 -6.85
C GLY A 191 1.13 5.26 -7.21
N LEU A 192 1.95 4.72 -6.31
CA LEU A 192 2.74 3.50 -6.53
C LEU A 192 2.18 2.30 -5.76
N GLY A 193 1.28 2.50 -4.79
CA GLY A 193 0.85 1.44 -3.88
C GLY A 193 0.26 0.22 -4.58
N LEU A 194 -0.58 0.40 -5.60
CA LEU A 194 -1.18 -0.70 -6.36
C LEU A 194 -0.16 -1.43 -7.24
N SER A 195 0.73 -0.69 -7.92
CA SER A 195 1.79 -1.31 -8.73
C SER A 195 2.82 -2.05 -7.87
N ILE A 196 3.11 -1.57 -6.66
CA ILE A 196 3.93 -2.30 -5.67
C ILE A 196 3.22 -3.57 -5.23
N ALA A 197 1.93 -3.49 -4.88
CA ALA A 197 1.13 -4.65 -4.49
C ALA A 197 1.11 -5.72 -5.58
N GLN A 198 0.88 -5.33 -6.84
CA GLN A 198 0.93 -6.25 -7.98
C GLN A 198 2.30 -6.91 -8.13
N SER A 199 3.37 -6.11 -8.11
CA SER A 199 4.73 -6.63 -8.30
C SER A 199 5.14 -7.58 -7.18
N LEU A 200 4.86 -7.25 -5.91
CA LEU A 200 5.17 -8.10 -4.77
C LEU A 200 4.35 -9.41 -4.80
N THR A 201 3.06 -9.33 -5.16
CA THR A 201 2.21 -10.52 -5.31
C THR A 201 2.77 -11.44 -6.38
N GLY A 202 3.17 -10.91 -7.55
CA GLY A 202 3.79 -11.69 -8.61
C GLY A 202 5.12 -12.33 -8.20
N LEU A 203 5.98 -11.62 -7.44
CA LEU A 203 7.23 -12.18 -6.91
C LEU A 203 7.01 -13.33 -5.92
N MET A 204 5.84 -13.37 -5.27
CA MET A 204 5.40 -14.49 -4.42
C MET A 204 4.62 -15.58 -5.18
N ASN A 205 4.69 -15.62 -6.52
CA ASN A 205 3.95 -16.53 -7.40
C ASN A 205 2.42 -16.41 -7.29
N GLY A 206 1.90 -15.33 -6.73
CA GLY A 206 0.48 -14.99 -6.68
C GLY A 206 0.03 -14.19 -7.90
N ASN A 207 -1.28 -14.04 -8.05
CA ASN A 207 -1.87 -13.14 -9.04
C ASN A 207 -2.61 -11.99 -8.35
N PHE A 208 -2.53 -10.79 -8.96
CA PHE A 208 -3.18 -9.56 -8.49
C PHE A 208 -4.05 -8.99 -9.60
N ALA A 209 -5.30 -8.72 -9.29
CA ALA A 209 -6.25 -8.11 -10.23
C ALA A 209 -7.07 -7.00 -9.58
N ILE A 210 -7.47 -6.02 -10.37
CA ILE A 210 -8.41 -4.97 -9.99
C ILE A 210 -9.63 -5.07 -10.90
N GLN A 211 -10.81 -4.90 -10.31
CA GLN A 211 -12.07 -4.76 -11.02
C GLN A 211 -12.76 -3.48 -10.55
N ILE A 212 -13.32 -2.74 -11.49
CA ILE A 212 -14.09 -1.53 -11.25
C ILE A 212 -15.47 -1.73 -11.87
N ASP A 213 -16.50 -1.47 -11.07
CA ASP A 213 -17.90 -1.50 -11.55
C ASP A 213 -18.60 -0.26 -10.96
N GLY A 214 -18.73 0.78 -11.79
CA GLY A 214 -19.15 2.10 -11.34
C GLY A 214 -18.22 2.63 -10.25
N ASP A 215 -18.75 2.86 -9.05
CA ASP A 215 -17.97 3.32 -7.89
C ASP A 215 -17.45 2.17 -7.01
N LEU A 216 -17.76 0.91 -7.34
CA LEU A 216 -17.24 -0.25 -6.65
C LEU A 216 -15.81 -0.53 -7.11
N PHE A 217 -14.88 -0.40 -6.17
CA PHE A 217 -13.49 -0.85 -6.32
C PHE A 217 -13.33 -2.24 -5.70
N LYS A 218 -12.69 -3.16 -6.43
CA LYS A 218 -12.42 -4.52 -5.98
C LYS A 218 -10.99 -4.89 -6.31
N ALA A 219 -10.18 -5.21 -5.31
CA ALA A 219 -8.85 -5.79 -5.47
C ALA A 219 -8.89 -7.27 -5.10
N ILE A 220 -8.25 -8.11 -5.91
CA ILE A 220 -8.26 -9.56 -5.79
C ILE A 220 -6.82 -10.05 -5.79
N LEU A 221 -6.45 -10.81 -4.75
CA LEU A 221 -5.20 -11.56 -4.64
C LEU A 221 -5.51 -13.03 -4.74
N SER A 222 -4.72 -13.81 -5.45
CA SER A 222 -4.84 -15.26 -5.44
C SER A 222 -3.48 -15.95 -5.34
N PHE A 223 -3.42 -17.00 -4.51
CA PHE A 223 -2.25 -17.83 -4.26
C PHE A 223 -2.65 -19.30 -4.31
N GLU A 224 -1.71 -20.19 -4.61
CA GLU A 224 -1.94 -21.63 -4.48
C GLU A 224 -2.11 -22.00 -2.99
N GLU A 225 -3.11 -22.85 -2.71
CA GLU A 225 -3.30 -23.41 -1.38
C GLU A 225 -2.19 -24.42 -1.08
N VAL A 226 -1.65 -24.40 0.14
CA VAL A 226 -0.73 -25.42 0.66
C VAL A 226 -1.32 -26.08 1.90
N PHE A 227 -1.01 -27.38 2.06
CA PHE A 227 -1.57 -28.26 3.10
C PHE A 227 -0.59 -28.44 4.26
#